data_026ef197d7bcb4a9fde7d6b31b105960
#
_entry.id   026ef197d7bcb4a9fde7d6b31b105960
#
_cell.length_a   1.000
_cell.length_b   1.000
_cell.length_c   1.000
_cell.angle_alpha   90.00
_cell.angle_beta   90.00
_cell.angle_gamma   90.00
#
_symmetry.space_group_name_H-M   'P 1'
#
loop_
_entity.id
_entity.type
_entity.pdbx_description
1 polymer ?
#
loop_
_entity_poly.entity_id
_entity_poly.type
_entity_poly.pdbx_seq_one_letter_code
_entity_poly.pdbx_strand_id
1 'polypeptide(L)'
;MKFELDRHPFFWITQVMAARDRELAQGLRDYGLRVPEWRALAALYSKRRCTMSELADFATIDRTTLTRTVDRMQDAGWIARLADDADARITRLALTTTGRRMFERIWPQVQRLNNLALAGLSSAQIESLRRTLGQMKANLEDYVEGGETHA
;
A
#
# COMPACT_ATOMS: atom_id res chain seq x y z
N MET A 1 24.17 22.97 17.27
CA MET A 1 23.47 22.61 16.00
C MET A 1 21.99 22.90 16.22
N LYS A 2 21.40 23.78 15.42
CA LYS A 2 19.94 24.06 15.52
C LYS A 2 19.20 23.01 14.71
N PHE A 3 18.41 22.15 15.35
CA PHE A 3 17.59 21.14 14.69
C PHE A 3 16.30 21.82 14.23
N GLU A 4 16.04 21.80 12.91
CA GLU A 4 14.84 22.37 12.30
C GLU A 4 14.09 21.21 11.61
N LEU A 5 13.04 20.72 12.29
CA LEU A 5 12.30 19.50 11.90
C LEU A 5 11.69 19.61 10.48
N ASP A 6 11.17 20.77 10.13
CA ASP A 6 10.52 21.06 8.85
C ASP A 6 11.48 21.10 7.64
N ARG A 7 12.81 21.11 7.89
CA ARG A 7 13.81 20.96 6.83
C ARG A 7 14.08 19.50 6.46
N HIS A 8 13.55 18.53 7.21
CA HIS A 8 13.77 17.11 6.94
C HIS A 8 12.71 16.54 6.01
N PRO A 9 13.10 15.96 4.85
CA PRO A 9 12.13 15.36 3.91
C PRO A 9 11.20 14.33 4.55
N PHE A 10 11.71 13.49 5.46
CA PHE A 10 10.89 12.47 6.15
C PHE A 10 9.79 13.06 7.04
N PHE A 11 10.00 14.26 7.59
CA PHE A 11 8.92 14.97 8.30
C PHE A 11 7.74 15.22 7.36
N TRP A 12 7.99 15.78 6.19
CA TRP A 12 6.93 16.06 5.21
C TRP A 12 6.30 14.82 4.64
N ILE A 13 7.09 13.77 4.36
CA ILE A 13 6.55 12.47 3.93
C ILE A 13 5.57 11.94 4.96
N THR A 14 5.95 11.96 6.25
CA THR A 14 5.09 11.50 7.36
C THR A 14 3.82 12.35 7.48
N GLN A 15 3.94 13.70 7.40
CA GLN A 15 2.79 14.60 7.50
C GLN A 15 1.80 14.39 6.33
N VAL A 16 2.30 14.28 5.12
CA VAL A 16 1.48 14.03 3.93
C VAL A 16 0.76 12.68 4.03
N MET A 17 1.47 11.63 4.44
CA MET A 17 0.87 10.29 4.60
C MET A 17 -0.18 10.27 5.71
N ALA A 18 0.08 10.92 6.86
CA ALA A 18 -0.89 11.00 7.95
C ALA A 18 -2.15 11.77 7.54
N ALA A 19 -2.00 12.90 6.85
CA ALA A 19 -3.12 13.68 6.33
C ALA A 19 -3.94 12.86 5.32
N ARG A 20 -3.27 12.24 4.35
CA ARG A 20 -3.92 11.41 3.34
C ARG A 20 -4.66 10.21 3.95
N ASP A 21 -4.06 9.49 4.89
CA ASP A 21 -4.66 8.30 5.50
C ASP A 21 -5.89 8.66 6.36
N ARG A 22 -5.92 9.84 6.96
CA ARG A 22 -7.08 10.36 7.69
C ARG A 22 -8.28 10.58 6.76
N GLU A 23 -8.06 11.28 5.64
CA GLU A 23 -9.10 11.54 4.64
C GLU A 23 -9.55 10.24 3.95
N LEU A 24 -8.59 9.36 3.64
CA LEU A 24 -8.87 8.04 3.08
C LEU A 24 -9.72 7.20 4.03
N ALA A 25 -9.37 7.13 5.32
CA ALA A 25 -10.13 6.40 6.32
C ALA A 25 -11.58 6.90 6.43
N GLN A 26 -11.78 8.21 6.31
CA GLN A 26 -13.11 8.83 6.33
C GLN A 26 -13.93 8.38 5.12
N GLY A 27 -13.35 8.45 3.92
CA GLY A 27 -14.02 8.05 2.69
C GLY A 27 -14.28 6.54 2.56
N LEU A 28 -13.50 5.70 3.25
CA LEU A 28 -13.68 4.24 3.24
C LEU A 28 -14.82 3.77 4.16
N ARG A 29 -15.28 4.58 5.11
CA ARG A 29 -16.35 4.19 6.07
C ARG A 29 -17.65 3.77 5.39
N ASP A 30 -18.04 4.47 4.34
CA ASP A 30 -19.27 4.20 3.60
C ASP A 30 -19.25 2.82 2.89
N TYR A 31 -18.06 2.26 2.72
CA TYR A 31 -17.83 0.93 2.14
C TYR A 31 -17.55 -0.14 3.20
N GLY A 32 -17.54 0.22 4.47
CA GLY A 32 -17.20 -0.69 5.57
C GLY A 32 -15.74 -1.15 5.57
N LEU A 33 -14.84 -0.41 4.88
CA LEU A 33 -13.42 -0.72 4.78
C LEU A 33 -12.57 0.13 5.74
N ARG A 34 -11.40 -0.43 6.07
CA ARG A 34 -10.30 0.25 6.75
C ARG A 34 -9.14 0.46 5.78
N VAL A 35 -8.21 1.35 6.13
CA VAL A 35 -7.03 1.63 5.30
C VAL A 35 -6.19 0.38 4.98
N PRO A 36 -5.92 -0.57 5.92
CA PRO A 36 -5.22 -1.81 5.58
C PRO A 36 -5.94 -2.65 4.53
N GLU A 37 -7.26 -2.77 4.61
CA GLU A 37 -8.06 -3.53 3.62
C GLU A 37 -8.01 -2.87 2.24
N TRP A 38 -8.10 -1.54 2.19
CA TRP A 38 -7.91 -0.80 0.95
C TRP A 38 -6.52 -1.02 0.34
N ARG A 39 -5.46 -0.94 1.16
CA ARG A 39 -4.09 -1.18 0.70
C ARG A 39 -3.92 -2.59 0.15
N ALA A 40 -4.49 -3.60 0.83
CA ALA A 40 -4.48 -4.99 0.35
C ALA A 40 -5.27 -5.17 -0.95
N LEU A 41 -6.47 -4.55 -1.08
CA LEU A 41 -7.25 -4.54 -2.32
C LEU A 41 -6.44 -3.95 -3.49
N ALA A 42 -5.81 -2.80 -3.26
CA ALA A 42 -5.02 -2.10 -4.30
C ALA A 42 -3.79 -2.91 -4.73
N ALA A 43 -3.08 -3.53 -3.78
CA ALA A 43 -1.95 -4.39 -4.07
C ALA A 43 -2.38 -5.63 -4.88
N LEU A 44 -3.44 -6.32 -4.47
CA LEU A 44 -3.96 -7.50 -5.18
C LEU A 44 -4.57 -7.16 -6.55
N TYR A 45 -5.18 -5.98 -6.70
CA TYR A 45 -5.68 -5.52 -7.98
C TYR A 45 -4.54 -5.31 -8.99
N SER A 46 -3.44 -4.72 -8.52
CA SER A 46 -2.24 -4.45 -9.34
C SER A 46 -1.45 -5.72 -9.67
N LYS A 47 -1.21 -6.57 -8.67
CA LYS A 47 -0.32 -7.75 -8.78
C LYS A 47 -1.03 -9.01 -9.24
N ARG A 48 -2.37 -9.01 -9.26
CA ARG A 48 -3.26 -10.13 -9.57
C ARG A 48 -3.22 -11.27 -8.54
N ARG A 49 -2.04 -11.82 -8.25
CA ARG A 49 -1.80 -12.87 -7.24
C ARG A 49 -0.52 -12.55 -6.49
N CYS A 50 -0.49 -12.80 -5.18
CA CYS A 50 0.72 -12.71 -4.37
C CYS A 50 0.63 -13.59 -3.12
N THR A 51 1.76 -13.93 -2.55
CA THR A 51 1.84 -14.59 -1.24
C THR A 51 1.51 -13.61 -0.11
N MET A 52 1.36 -14.11 1.12
CA MET A 52 1.19 -13.26 2.31
C MET A 52 2.38 -12.31 2.52
N SER A 53 3.61 -12.80 2.28
CA SER A 53 4.82 -11.96 2.43
C SER A 53 4.85 -10.85 1.40
N GLU A 54 4.67 -11.18 0.13
CA GLU A 54 4.60 -10.18 -0.95
C GLU A 54 3.49 -9.14 -0.71
N LEU A 55 2.33 -9.58 -0.16
CA LEU A 55 1.25 -8.66 0.15
C LEU A 55 1.60 -7.73 1.31
N ALA A 56 2.29 -8.23 2.35
CA ALA A 56 2.76 -7.42 3.46
C ALA A 56 3.67 -6.27 2.97
N ASP A 57 4.62 -6.61 2.10
CA ASP A 57 5.59 -5.67 1.54
C ASP A 57 4.90 -4.62 0.65
N PHE A 58 4.06 -5.06 -0.31
CA PHE A 58 3.35 -4.14 -1.22
C PHE A 58 2.35 -3.25 -0.52
N ALA A 59 1.60 -3.78 0.44
CA ALA A 59 0.58 -3.03 1.17
C ALA A 59 1.18 -2.21 2.31
N THR A 60 2.45 -2.42 2.65
CA THR A 60 3.14 -1.81 3.79
C THR A 60 2.33 -2.03 5.08
N ILE A 61 2.02 -3.31 5.36
CA ILE A 61 1.23 -3.73 6.52
C ILE A 61 2.07 -4.76 7.30
N ASP A 62 2.16 -4.59 8.61
CA ASP A 62 2.81 -5.59 9.46
C ASP A 62 2.07 -6.94 9.42
N ARG A 63 2.80 -8.04 9.65
CA ARG A 63 2.28 -9.40 9.49
C ARG A 63 1.06 -9.70 10.36
N THR A 64 1.01 -9.18 11.58
CA THR A 64 -0.09 -9.41 12.51
C THR A 64 -1.37 -8.72 12.03
N THR A 65 -1.25 -7.45 11.64
CA THR A 65 -2.35 -6.68 11.05
C THR A 65 -2.80 -7.30 9.73
N LEU A 66 -1.84 -7.75 8.89
CA LEU A 66 -2.18 -8.36 7.60
C LEU A 66 -3.00 -9.64 7.75
N THR A 67 -2.62 -10.53 8.68
CA THR A 67 -3.37 -11.79 8.90
C THR A 67 -4.84 -11.48 9.19
N ARG A 68 -5.10 -10.59 10.16
CA ARG A 68 -6.48 -10.18 10.51
C ARG A 68 -7.20 -9.49 9.35
N THR A 69 -6.47 -8.69 8.57
CA THR A 69 -7.01 -8.01 7.39
C THR A 69 -7.45 -9.02 6.33
N VAL A 70 -6.58 -10.00 6.02
CA VAL A 70 -6.85 -11.06 5.03
C VAL A 70 -8.02 -11.92 5.46
N ASP A 71 -8.07 -12.36 6.72
CA ASP A 71 -9.17 -13.19 7.23
C ASP A 71 -10.50 -12.46 7.09
N ARG A 72 -10.57 -11.20 7.52
CA ARG A 72 -11.77 -10.37 7.37
C ARG A 72 -12.18 -10.16 5.91
N MET A 73 -11.22 -9.94 5.01
CA MET A 73 -11.50 -9.77 3.57
C MET A 73 -11.94 -11.09 2.93
N GLN A 74 -11.46 -12.22 3.42
CA GLN A 74 -11.89 -13.55 3.00
C GLN A 74 -13.32 -13.82 3.46
N ASP A 75 -13.65 -13.53 4.71
CA ASP A 75 -15.00 -13.65 5.27
C ASP A 75 -16.01 -12.77 4.51
N ALA A 76 -15.58 -11.59 4.08
CA ALA A 76 -16.37 -10.68 3.24
C ALA A 76 -16.47 -11.14 1.76
N GLY A 77 -15.78 -12.22 1.39
CA GLY A 77 -15.76 -12.76 0.04
C GLY A 77 -15.01 -11.90 -0.99
N TRP A 78 -14.10 -11.04 -0.55
CA TRP A 78 -13.32 -10.16 -1.44
C TRP A 78 -12.03 -10.80 -1.94
N ILE A 79 -11.46 -11.72 -1.17
CA ILE A 79 -10.26 -12.47 -1.53
C ILE A 79 -10.49 -13.97 -1.44
N ALA A 80 -9.72 -14.71 -2.26
CA ALA A 80 -9.61 -16.15 -2.22
C ALA A 80 -8.15 -16.57 -1.99
N ARG A 81 -7.96 -17.68 -1.28
CA ARG A 81 -6.69 -18.39 -1.17
C ARG A 81 -6.63 -19.46 -2.25
N LEU A 82 -5.59 -19.45 -3.04
CA LEU A 82 -5.38 -20.35 -4.16
C LEU A 82 -4.07 -21.10 -3.97
N ALA A 83 -3.99 -22.36 -4.38
CA ALA A 83 -2.71 -23.02 -4.52
C ALA A 83 -1.90 -22.35 -5.63
N ASP A 84 -0.58 -22.31 -5.48
CA ASP A 84 0.30 -21.85 -6.55
C ASP A 84 0.33 -22.87 -7.69
N ASP A 85 0.39 -22.39 -8.92
CA ASP A 85 0.34 -23.27 -10.10
C ASP A 85 1.64 -24.11 -10.25
N ALA A 86 2.77 -23.66 -9.67
CA ALA A 86 4.06 -24.33 -9.74
C ALA A 86 4.39 -25.17 -8.49
N ASP A 87 3.93 -24.74 -7.30
CA ASP A 87 4.12 -25.45 -6.03
C ASP A 87 2.87 -25.35 -5.15
N ALA A 88 2.13 -26.44 -5.05
CA ALA A 88 0.90 -26.54 -4.26
C ALA A 88 1.07 -26.26 -2.75
N ARG A 89 2.31 -26.22 -2.22
CA ARG A 89 2.61 -25.85 -0.85
C ARG A 89 2.52 -24.36 -0.62
N ILE A 90 2.61 -23.55 -1.70
CA ILE A 90 2.54 -22.11 -1.66
C ILE A 90 1.09 -21.68 -1.80
N THR A 91 0.61 -20.90 -0.85
CA THR A 91 -0.71 -20.26 -0.93
C THR A 91 -0.59 -18.86 -1.49
N ARG A 92 -1.34 -18.57 -2.54
CA ARG A 92 -1.48 -17.24 -3.11
C ARG A 92 -2.83 -16.63 -2.79
N LEU A 93 -2.84 -15.33 -2.61
CA LEU A 93 -4.03 -14.52 -2.44
C LEU A 93 -4.39 -13.87 -3.77
N ALA A 94 -5.67 -13.83 -4.09
CA ALA A 94 -6.19 -13.14 -5.27
C ALA A 94 -7.53 -12.47 -4.96
N LEU A 95 -7.86 -11.41 -5.68
CA LEU A 95 -9.21 -10.84 -5.61
C LEU A 95 -10.21 -11.77 -6.26
N THR A 96 -11.34 -11.96 -5.59
CA THR A 96 -12.55 -12.52 -6.22
C THR A 96 -13.17 -11.47 -7.17
N THR A 97 -14.19 -11.87 -7.92
CA THR A 97 -14.99 -10.92 -8.71
C THR A 97 -15.61 -9.84 -7.83
N THR A 98 -16.07 -10.20 -6.62
CA THR A 98 -16.62 -9.24 -5.64
C THR A 98 -15.56 -8.27 -5.15
N GLY A 99 -14.36 -8.75 -4.81
CA GLY A 99 -13.24 -7.91 -4.39
C GLY A 99 -12.77 -6.95 -5.49
N ARG A 100 -12.73 -7.42 -6.74
CA ARG A 100 -12.41 -6.58 -7.89
C ARG A 100 -13.43 -5.46 -8.08
N ARG A 101 -14.73 -5.77 -8.04
CA ARG A 101 -15.80 -4.77 -8.10
C ARG A 101 -15.73 -3.77 -6.94
N MET A 102 -15.36 -4.23 -5.74
CA MET A 102 -15.18 -3.35 -4.57
C MET A 102 -14.04 -2.36 -4.84
N PHE A 103 -12.89 -2.81 -5.32
CA PHE A 103 -11.79 -1.91 -5.70
C PHE A 103 -12.24 -0.88 -6.75
N GLU A 104 -12.86 -1.33 -7.83
CA GLU A 104 -13.30 -0.48 -8.95
C GLU A 104 -14.33 0.59 -8.49
N ARG A 105 -15.20 0.23 -7.55
CA ARG A 105 -16.20 1.15 -6.96
C ARG A 105 -15.54 2.25 -6.10
N ILE A 106 -14.47 1.92 -5.37
CA ILE A 106 -13.79 2.85 -4.45
C ILE A 106 -12.76 3.70 -5.18
N TRP A 107 -12.10 3.14 -6.19
CA TRP A 107 -10.98 3.76 -6.88
C TRP A 107 -11.22 5.22 -7.32
N PRO A 108 -12.38 5.61 -7.90
CA PRO A 108 -12.62 6.99 -8.30
C PRO A 108 -12.54 7.99 -7.13
N GLN A 109 -12.96 7.59 -5.94
CA GLN A 109 -12.87 8.43 -4.74
C GLN A 109 -11.43 8.58 -4.27
N VAL A 110 -10.67 7.50 -4.25
CA VAL A 110 -9.24 7.53 -3.89
C VAL A 110 -8.45 8.33 -4.92
N GLN A 111 -8.78 8.21 -6.20
CA GLN A 111 -8.15 8.99 -7.26
C GLN A 111 -8.41 10.49 -7.09
N ARG A 112 -9.63 10.90 -6.72
CA ARG A 112 -9.93 12.31 -6.41
C ARG A 112 -9.10 12.82 -5.24
N LEU A 113 -8.95 12.04 -4.17
CA LEU A 113 -8.11 12.39 -3.03
C LEU A 113 -6.63 12.53 -3.43
N ASN A 114 -6.12 11.60 -4.24
CA ASN A 114 -4.74 11.67 -4.75
C ASN A 114 -4.54 12.92 -5.63
N ASN A 115 -5.49 13.22 -6.52
CA ASN A 115 -5.43 14.40 -7.37
C ASN A 115 -5.48 15.70 -6.55
N LEU A 116 -6.27 15.73 -5.48
CA LEU A 116 -6.30 16.86 -4.55
C LEU A 116 -4.93 17.07 -3.88
N ALA A 117 -4.31 16.00 -3.43
CA ALA A 117 -2.98 16.08 -2.80
C ALA A 117 -1.88 16.54 -3.78
N LEU A 118 -2.05 16.30 -5.07
CA LEU A 118 -1.11 16.68 -6.13
C LEU A 118 -1.49 17.97 -6.84
N ALA A 119 -2.57 18.65 -6.41
CA ALA A 119 -3.04 19.87 -7.04
C ALA A 119 -1.97 20.96 -7.05
N GLY A 120 -1.81 21.64 -8.18
CA GLY A 120 -0.79 22.67 -8.37
C GLY A 120 0.60 22.15 -8.80
N LEU A 121 0.81 20.83 -8.81
CA LEU A 121 2.06 20.25 -9.33
C LEU A 121 1.93 19.93 -10.81
N SER A 122 2.96 20.25 -11.59
CA SER A 122 3.07 19.83 -12.98
C SER A 122 3.36 18.32 -13.09
N SER A 123 3.06 17.73 -14.25
CA SER A 123 3.38 16.32 -14.52
C SER A 123 4.88 16.00 -14.35
N ALA A 124 5.75 16.94 -14.69
CA ALA A 124 7.20 16.80 -14.52
C ALA A 124 7.60 16.76 -13.03
N GLN A 125 6.97 17.57 -12.19
CA GLN A 125 7.19 17.58 -10.74
C GLN A 125 6.70 16.29 -10.08
N ILE A 126 5.53 15.80 -10.49
CA ILE A 126 4.95 14.53 -10.01
C ILE A 126 5.87 13.36 -10.38
N GLU A 127 6.37 13.31 -11.62
CA GLU A 127 7.28 12.26 -12.07
C GLU A 127 8.65 12.36 -11.37
N SER A 128 9.17 13.56 -11.13
CA SER A 128 10.38 13.78 -10.35
C SER A 128 10.22 13.29 -8.90
N LEU A 129 9.10 13.64 -8.27
CA LEU A 129 8.78 13.16 -6.92
C LEU A 129 8.71 11.63 -6.86
N ARG A 130 8.02 10.99 -7.79
CA ARG A 130 7.92 9.54 -7.88
C ARG A 130 9.31 8.88 -7.97
N ARG A 131 10.18 9.39 -8.85
CA ARG A 131 11.55 8.88 -9.02
C ARG A 131 12.38 9.07 -7.76
N THR A 132 12.31 10.25 -7.13
CA THR A 132 13.04 10.56 -5.91
C THR A 132 12.63 9.62 -4.75
N LEU A 133 11.33 9.42 -4.55
CA LEU A 133 10.84 8.48 -3.52
C LEU A 133 11.25 7.03 -3.83
N GLY A 134 11.23 6.63 -5.11
CA GLY A 134 11.72 5.32 -5.54
C GLY A 134 13.21 5.12 -5.23
N GLN A 135 14.05 6.12 -5.50
CA GLN A 135 15.48 6.08 -5.18
C GLN A 135 15.73 6.02 -3.65
N MET A 136 14.98 6.82 -2.87
CA MET A 136 15.09 6.77 -1.41
C MET A 136 14.74 5.40 -0.85
N LYS A 137 13.71 4.75 -1.41
CA LYS A 137 13.34 3.38 -1.03
C LYS A 137 14.47 2.40 -1.36
N ALA A 138 14.98 2.41 -2.59
CA ALA A 138 16.07 1.53 -3.02
C ALA A 138 17.32 1.68 -2.13
N ASN A 139 17.74 2.90 -1.83
CA ASN A 139 18.89 3.16 -0.95
C ASN A 139 18.73 2.55 0.45
N LEU A 140 17.49 2.48 0.98
CA LEU A 140 17.22 1.88 2.28
C LEU A 140 17.20 0.35 2.20
N GLU A 141 16.72 -0.22 1.11
CA GLU A 141 16.72 -1.67 0.87
C GLU A 141 18.16 -2.18 0.72
N ASP A 142 18.98 -1.52 -0.09
CA ASP A 142 20.41 -1.84 -0.27
C ASP A 142 21.19 -1.75 1.06
N TYR A 143 20.85 -0.79 1.94
CA TYR A 143 21.48 -0.64 3.25
C TYR A 143 21.17 -1.84 4.16
N VAL A 144 19.93 -2.35 4.14
CA VAL A 144 19.52 -3.50 4.96
C VAL A 144 20.22 -4.78 4.46
N GLU A 145 20.23 -5.01 3.16
CA GLU A 145 20.90 -6.19 2.57
C GLU A 145 22.42 -6.17 2.77
N GLY A 146 23.05 -4.99 2.67
CA GLY A 146 24.50 -4.82 2.91
C GLY A 146 24.89 -4.91 4.38
N GLY A 147 23.97 -4.62 5.30
CA GLY A 147 24.19 -4.65 6.76
C GLY A 147 24.19 -6.08 7.36
N GLU A 148 23.50 -7.02 6.74
CA GLU A 148 23.47 -8.43 7.18
C GLU A 148 24.77 -9.18 6.85
N THR A 149 25.68 -8.61 6.05
CA THR A 149 26.93 -9.24 5.66
C THR A 149 28.09 -9.00 6.65
N HIS A 150 27.89 -8.20 7.70
CA HIS A 150 28.91 -7.80 8.67
C HIS A 150 28.53 -8.03 10.15
N ALA A 151 27.66 -8.99 10.45
CA ALA A 151 27.34 -9.40 11.83
C ALA A 151 27.76 -10.84 12.11
#